data_c1a002496512e80793efce53e2f0781f
#
_entry.id   c1a002496512e80793efce53e2f0781f
#
_cell.length_a   1.000
_cell.length_b   1.000
_cell.length_c   1.000
_cell.angle_alpha   90.00
_cell.angle_beta   90.00
_cell.angle_gamma   90.00
#
_symmetry.space_group_name_H-M   'P 1'
#
loop_
_entity.id
_entity.type
_entity.pdbx_description
1 polymer ?
#
loop_
_entity_poly.entity_id
_entity_poly.type
_entity_poly.pdbx_seq_one_letter_code
_entity_poly.pdbx_strand_id
1 'polypeptide(L)'
;MKAEATIPPQRVQSRKITASFSLKGRWESPIAGYLFISPWLLGFLLLTLWPMIQSMYYSFTKYTLLDAPEWIGLRNYERIFADDEIFRQSLKITILFVVLSVPIKLFSALMVAMLLNKKIKGISVYRTFIYLPSLIGSSIAVAILWQNIFGMDGFINKFLGMLGIDGVSWISNPKTALGTLIILVAWQFGSSMVIFLAGLKQIPTELYEASSVDGASKVRQFVSITLPMLSPVLLFNLVLQTIGSFQMFTQAFIITKGGPINSTYMYALYLYDRAFSRYEMGYASALAWILLVVIGIVTAIIFASSRYWVFYETEGAKGK
;
A
#
# COMPACT_ATOMS: atom_id res chain seq x y z
N MET A 1 -25.78 -81.25 46.25
CA MET A 1 -26.68 -80.28 45.60
C MET A 1 -26.51 -78.94 46.28
N LYS A 2 -25.75 -78.01 45.67
CA LYS A 2 -25.60 -76.67 46.17
C LYS A 2 -26.33 -75.78 45.20
N ALA A 3 -27.27 -74.96 45.67
CA ALA A 3 -28.06 -74.01 44.89
C ALA A 3 -27.19 -72.75 44.65
N GLU A 4 -26.98 -72.45 43.41
CA GLU A 4 -26.39 -71.16 42.97
C GLU A 4 -27.46 -70.05 43.02
N ALA A 5 -27.20 -69.06 43.85
CA ALA A 5 -28.04 -67.83 43.90
C ALA A 5 -27.62 -66.89 42.79
N THR A 6 -28.48 -66.70 41.81
CA THR A 6 -28.38 -65.71 40.73
C THR A 6 -28.71 -64.32 41.26
N ILE A 7 -27.70 -63.44 41.23
CA ILE A 7 -27.85 -61.98 41.51
C ILE A 7 -28.40 -61.30 40.28
N PRO A 8 -29.51 -60.50 40.36
CA PRO A 8 -30.04 -59.81 39.23
C PRO A 8 -29.16 -58.58 38.86
N PRO A 9 -29.02 -58.22 37.60
CA PRO A 9 -28.18 -57.09 37.17
C PRO A 9 -28.75 -55.76 37.64
N GLN A 10 -27.96 -55.00 38.38
CA GLN A 10 -28.26 -53.59 38.72
C GLN A 10 -28.23 -52.76 37.48
N ARG A 11 -29.39 -52.15 37.14
CA ARG A 11 -29.48 -51.08 36.12
C ARG A 11 -28.78 -49.84 36.63
N VAL A 12 -27.60 -49.59 36.08
CA VAL A 12 -26.90 -48.30 36.24
C VAL A 12 -27.71 -47.24 35.45
N GLN A 13 -28.51 -46.47 36.17
CA GLN A 13 -29.13 -45.27 35.62
C GLN A 13 -28.00 -44.24 35.34
N SER A 14 -27.60 -44.12 34.09
CA SER A 14 -26.74 -43.00 33.65
C SER A 14 -27.54 -41.72 33.80
N ARG A 15 -27.30 -41.00 34.90
CA ARG A 15 -27.74 -39.59 35.04
C ARG A 15 -27.01 -38.77 33.97
N LYS A 16 -27.67 -38.53 32.86
CA LYS A 16 -27.28 -37.48 31.88
C LYS A 16 -27.32 -36.14 32.60
N ILE A 17 -26.17 -35.69 33.11
CA ILE A 17 -26.00 -34.28 33.51
C ILE A 17 -25.93 -33.50 32.24
N THR A 18 -27.08 -33.15 31.65
CA THR A 18 -27.17 -32.11 30.65
C THR A 18 -27.13 -30.77 31.40
N ALA A 19 -25.96 -30.35 31.81
CA ALA A 19 -25.72 -28.95 32.07
C ALA A 19 -25.70 -28.24 30.71
N SER A 20 -26.88 -27.92 30.18
CA SER A 20 -26.99 -26.95 29.11
C SER A 20 -26.63 -25.57 29.69
N PHE A 21 -25.36 -25.26 29.64
CA PHE A 21 -24.89 -23.88 29.80
C PHE A 21 -25.38 -23.10 28.57
N SER A 22 -26.66 -22.71 28.62
CA SER A 22 -27.25 -21.77 27.67
C SER A 22 -26.63 -20.41 27.95
N LEU A 23 -25.44 -20.16 27.37
CA LEU A 23 -24.94 -18.83 27.16
C LEU A 23 -25.68 -18.12 25.98
N LYS A 24 -26.98 -18.45 25.80
CA LYS A 24 -27.93 -17.61 25.09
C LYS A 24 -28.22 -16.39 25.94
N GLY A 25 -27.21 -15.61 26.19
CA GLY A 25 -27.27 -14.40 26.94
C GLY A 25 -27.02 -13.22 26.03
N ARG A 26 -27.94 -12.29 26.00
CA ARG A 26 -27.78 -10.84 26.00
C ARG A 26 -26.78 -10.18 24.99
N TRP A 27 -25.87 -10.93 24.33
CA TRP A 27 -24.86 -10.43 23.38
C TRP A 27 -25.27 -10.66 21.91
N GLU A 28 -26.35 -11.40 21.65
CA GLU A 28 -26.90 -11.63 20.32
C GLU A 28 -27.87 -10.55 19.87
N SER A 29 -28.06 -9.47 20.66
CA SER A 29 -28.85 -8.34 20.23
C SER A 29 -28.06 -7.54 19.19
N PRO A 30 -28.67 -7.16 18.03
CA PRO A 30 -28.00 -6.30 17.05
C PRO A 30 -27.50 -4.99 17.66
N ILE A 31 -28.10 -4.53 18.76
CA ILE A 31 -27.70 -3.35 19.53
C ILE A 31 -26.30 -3.54 20.14
N ALA A 32 -25.96 -4.72 20.67
CA ALA A 32 -24.63 -4.98 21.22
C ALA A 32 -23.55 -4.84 20.15
N GLY A 33 -23.78 -5.34 18.93
CA GLY A 33 -22.87 -5.17 17.80
C GLY A 33 -22.63 -3.69 17.46
N TYR A 34 -23.68 -2.89 17.39
CA TYR A 34 -23.55 -1.45 17.14
C TYR A 34 -22.84 -0.71 18.28
N LEU A 35 -23.05 -1.11 19.53
CA LEU A 35 -22.35 -0.55 20.70
C LEU A 35 -20.84 -0.81 20.64
N PHE A 36 -20.40 -2.01 20.22
CA PHE A 36 -18.98 -2.33 20.07
C PHE A 36 -18.30 -1.56 18.93
N ILE A 37 -19.01 -1.32 17.83
CA ILE A 37 -18.50 -0.57 16.68
C ILE A 37 -18.61 0.95 16.91
N SER A 38 -19.48 1.40 17.81
CA SER A 38 -19.78 2.84 17.97
C SER A 38 -18.57 3.74 18.25
N PRO A 39 -17.54 3.37 19.05
CA PRO A 39 -16.39 4.25 19.27
C PRO A 39 -15.60 4.49 17.97
N TRP A 40 -15.42 3.43 17.16
CA TRP A 40 -14.79 3.55 15.85
C TRP A 40 -15.65 4.35 14.87
N LEU A 41 -16.96 4.09 14.84
CA LEU A 41 -17.89 4.78 13.96
C LEU A 41 -17.98 6.30 14.29
N LEU A 42 -18.04 6.65 15.56
CA LEU A 42 -18.00 8.04 16.00
C LEU A 42 -16.69 8.74 15.62
N GLY A 43 -15.55 8.07 15.83
CA GLY A 43 -14.24 8.58 15.38
C GLY A 43 -14.21 8.78 13.87
N PHE A 44 -14.68 7.82 13.10
CA PHE A 44 -14.77 7.94 11.65
C PHE A 44 -15.67 9.09 11.18
N LEU A 45 -16.87 9.20 11.74
CA LEU A 45 -17.83 10.25 11.38
C LEU A 45 -17.32 11.64 11.72
N LEU A 46 -16.76 11.84 12.93
CA LEU A 46 -16.36 13.15 13.40
C LEU A 46 -14.97 13.57 12.90
N LEU A 47 -14.01 12.64 12.82
CA LEU A 47 -12.62 12.97 12.52
C LEU A 47 -12.23 12.71 11.06
N THR A 48 -13.03 11.95 10.32
CA THR A 48 -12.75 11.66 8.91
C THR A 48 -13.85 12.19 8.00
N LEU A 49 -15.09 11.74 8.18
CA LEU A 49 -16.18 12.07 7.26
C LEU A 49 -16.56 13.55 7.32
N TRP A 50 -16.64 14.11 8.53
CA TRP A 50 -16.98 15.53 8.71
C TRP A 50 -15.96 16.48 8.05
N PRO A 51 -14.63 16.37 8.28
CA PRO A 51 -13.65 17.18 7.56
C PRO A 51 -13.65 16.94 6.06
N MET A 52 -13.94 15.73 5.59
CA MET A 52 -14.08 15.46 4.15
C MET A 52 -15.27 16.24 3.55
N ILE A 53 -16.42 16.24 4.21
CA ILE A 53 -17.59 17.02 3.75
C ILE A 53 -17.28 18.53 3.75
N GLN A 54 -16.59 19.02 4.78
CA GLN A 54 -16.15 20.42 4.82
C GLN A 54 -15.17 20.73 3.69
N SER A 55 -14.19 19.85 3.43
CA SER A 55 -13.27 20.01 2.31
C SER A 55 -14.01 20.01 0.97
N MET A 56 -15.04 19.18 0.80
CA MET A 56 -15.89 19.20 -0.38
C MET A 56 -16.61 20.55 -0.55
N TYR A 57 -17.18 21.07 0.51
CA TYR A 57 -17.79 22.40 0.50
C TYR A 57 -16.78 23.49 0.13
N TYR A 58 -15.60 23.49 0.75
CA TYR A 58 -14.55 24.48 0.48
C TYR A 58 -14.04 24.40 -0.96
N SER A 59 -14.10 23.27 -1.62
CA SER A 59 -13.68 23.15 -3.03
C SER A 59 -14.51 24.02 -3.99
N PHE A 60 -15.74 24.41 -3.60
CA PHE A 60 -16.63 25.28 -4.33
C PHE A 60 -16.57 26.74 -3.85
N THR A 61 -15.63 27.08 -2.96
CA THR A 61 -15.52 28.40 -2.37
C THR A 61 -14.18 29.05 -2.67
N LYS A 62 -14.15 30.37 -2.70
CA LYS A 62 -12.94 31.16 -2.49
C LYS A 62 -12.72 31.22 -0.99
N TYR A 63 -11.79 30.41 -0.50
CA TYR A 63 -11.47 30.31 0.91
C TYR A 63 -9.98 30.46 1.14
N THR A 64 -9.63 31.45 1.95
CA THR A 64 -8.29 31.65 2.52
C THR A 64 -8.39 31.42 4.04
N LEU A 65 -7.25 31.24 4.70
CA LEU A 65 -7.28 31.11 6.19
C LEU A 65 -7.66 32.41 6.90
N LEU A 66 -7.66 33.54 6.19
CA LEU A 66 -7.86 34.87 6.75
C LEU A 66 -9.31 35.35 6.57
N ASP A 67 -10.00 34.88 5.54
CA ASP A 67 -11.33 35.33 5.15
C ASP A 67 -12.36 34.21 5.31
N ALA A 68 -13.63 34.59 5.48
CA ALA A 68 -14.73 33.62 5.45
C ALA A 68 -14.88 33.00 4.04
N PRO A 69 -15.30 31.73 3.94
CA PRO A 69 -15.48 31.08 2.66
C PRO A 69 -16.62 31.72 1.85
N GLU A 70 -16.30 32.26 0.66
CA GLU A 70 -17.23 32.82 -0.29
C GLU A 70 -17.58 31.78 -1.36
N TRP A 71 -18.87 31.52 -1.59
CA TRP A 71 -19.30 30.56 -2.60
C TRP A 71 -19.05 31.06 -4.01
N ILE A 72 -18.24 30.34 -4.81
CA ILE A 72 -17.89 30.68 -6.20
C ILE A 72 -18.28 29.60 -7.22
N GLY A 73 -18.97 28.56 -6.79
CA GLY A 73 -19.35 27.45 -7.66
C GLY A 73 -18.14 26.66 -8.21
N LEU A 74 -18.10 26.43 -9.52
CA LEU A 74 -17.06 25.59 -10.17
C LEU A 74 -15.80 26.36 -10.57
N ARG A 75 -15.64 27.62 -10.23
CA ARG A 75 -14.50 28.45 -10.68
C ARG A 75 -13.13 27.88 -10.31
N ASN A 76 -12.99 27.20 -9.15
CA ASN A 76 -11.75 26.54 -8.81
C ASN A 76 -11.40 25.43 -9.82
N TYR A 77 -12.37 24.63 -10.21
CA TYR A 77 -12.21 23.54 -11.17
C TYR A 77 -11.93 24.07 -12.57
N GLU A 78 -12.65 25.12 -13.01
CA GLU A 78 -12.39 25.79 -14.30
C GLU A 78 -10.95 26.30 -14.36
N ARG A 79 -10.47 27.00 -13.32
CA ARG A 79 -9.08 27.49 -13.22
C ARG A 79 -8.07 26.33 -13.26
N ILE A 80 -8.34 25.21 -12.56
CA ILE A 80 -7.44 24.05 -12.54
C ILE A 80 -7.28 23.45 -13.95
N PHE A 81 -8.37 23.26 -14.68
CA PHE A 81 -8.32 22.57 -15.97
C PHE A 81 -7.95 23.50 -17.14
N ALA A 82 -8.37 24.75 -17.11
CA ALA A 82 -8.13 25.70 -18.21
C ALA A 82 -6.74 26.37 -18.11
N ASP A 83 -6.38 26.90 -16.93
CA ASP A 83 -5.32 27.91 -16.82
C ASP A 83 -4.09 27.42 -16.02
N ASP A 84 -4.17 26.28 -15.33
CA ASP A 84 -3.10 25.85 -14.43
C ASP A 84 -2.13 24.87 -15.09
N GLU A 85 -1.04 25.39 -15.66
CA GLU A 85 0.04 24.59 -16.25
C GLU A 85 0.79 23.77 -15.19
N ILE A 86 0.91 24.30 -13.95
CA ILE A 86 1.60 23.60 -12.87
C ILE A 86 0.81 22.36 -12.42
N PHE A 87 -0.52 22.47 -12.41
CA PHE A 87 -1.39 21.31 -12.19
C PHE A 87 -1.10 20.19 -13.21
N ARG A 88 -1.10 20.53 -14.50
CA ARG A 88 -0.84 19.56 -15.57
C ARG A 88 0.55 18.93 -15.45
N GLN A 89 1.57 19.74 -15.15
CA GLN A 89 2.93 19.27 -14.94
C GLN A 89 3.04 18.37 -13.72
N SER A 90 2.49 18.78 -12.57
CA SER A 90 2.55 17.99 -11.31
C SER A 90 1.81 16.66 -11.43
N LEU A 91 0.66 16.64 -12.11
CA LEU A 91 -0.08 15.41 -12.39
C LEU A 91 0.72 14.47 -13.30
N LYS A 92 1.31 14.98 -14.38
CA LYS A 92 2.17 14.20 -15.29
C LYS A 92 3.36 13.57 -14.56
N ILE A 93 4.06 14.36 -13.74
CA ILE A 93 5.21 13.89 -12.97
C ILE A 93 4.78 12.80 -11.97
N THR A 94 3.66 12.99 -11.28
CA THR A 94 3.12 12.01 -10.34
C THR A 94 2.74 10.71 -11.03
N ILE A 95 2.05 10.78 -12.18
CA ILE A 95 1.73 9.57 -12.95
C ILE A 95 3.00 8.86 -13.41
N LEU A 96 3.99 9.59 -13.95
CA LEU A 96 5.27 9.01 -14.36
C LEU A 96 5.98 8.33 -13.18
N PHE A 97 6.00 9.00 -12.02
CA PHE A 97 6.56 8.44 -10.80
C PHE A 97 5.86 7.15 -10.38
N VAL A 98 4.52 7.12 -10.35
CA VAL A 98 3.72 5.94 -10.00
C VAL A 98 4.00 4.77 -10.96
N VAL A 99 3.95 5.04 -12.27
CA VAL A 99 4.17 4.03 -13.32
C VAL A 99 5.56 3.42 -13.25
N LEU A 100 6.57 4.17 -12.84
CA LEU A 100 7.94 3.66 -12.72
C LEU A 100 8.23 3.05 -11.35
N SER A 101 7.86 3.74 -10.26
CA SER A 101 8.23 3.32 -8.89
C SER A 101 7.48 2.07 -8.43
N VAL A 102 6.18 1.96 -8.74
CA VAL A 102 5.36 0.83 -8.25
C VAL A 102 5.83 -0.51 -8.83
N PRO A 103 6.02 -0.68 -10.15
CA PRO A 103 6.54 -1.93 -10.68
C PRO A 103 7.93 -2.29 -10.17
N ILE A 104 8.85 -1.31 -10.09
CA ILE A 104 10.21 -1.53 -9.58
C ILE A 104 10.16 -2.01 -8.13
N LYS A 105 9.36 -1.34 -7.28
CA LYS A 105 9.19 -1.72 -5.87
C LYS A 105 8.59 -3.11 -5.72
N LEU A 106 7.53 -3.43 -6.46
CA LEU A 106 6.88 -4.74 -6.39
C LEU A 106 7.78 -5.85 -6.92
N PHE A 107 8.50 -5.61 -8.01
CA PHE A 107 9.47 -6.56 -8.53
C PHE A 107 10.58 -6.85 -7.51
N SER A 108 11.17 -5.80 -6.92
CA SER A 108 12.19 -5.94 -5.88
C SER A 108 11.66 -6.69 -4.65
N ALA A 109 10.43 -6.37 -4.22
CA ALA A 109 9.76 -7.02 -3.11
C ALA A 109 9.54 -8.52 -3.37
N LEU A 110 9.06 -8.89 -4.56
CA LEU A 110 8.82 -10.27 -4.94
C LEU A 110 10.12 -11.06 -5.03
N MET A 111 11.15 -10.50 -5.68
CA MET A 111 12.47 -11.13 -5.79
C MET A 111 13.06 -11.45 -4.42
N VAL A 112 13.02 -10.48 -3.50
CA VAL A 112 13.54 -10.68 -2.14
C VAL A 112 12.65 -11.63 -1.33
N ALA A 113 11.32 -11.58 -1.48
CA ALA A 113 10.42 -12.53 -0.84
C ALA A 113 10.72 -13.98 -1.26
N MET A 114 10.97 -14.22 -2.55
CA MET A 114 11.36 -15.55 -3.05
C MET A 114 12.70 -16.02 -2.47
N LEU A 115 13.69 -15.14 -2.34
CA LEU A 115 14.96 -15.47 -1.69
C LEU A 115 14.77 -15.82 -0.22
N LEU A 116 13.93 -15.07 0.49
CA LEU A 116 13.64 -15.26 1.93
C LEU A 116 12.63 -16.39 2.20
N ASN A 117 12.01 -16.97 1.18
CA ASN A 117 11.12 -18.12 1.35
C ASN A 117 11.89 -19.44 1.53
N LYS A 118 13.20 -19.44 1.33
CA LYS A 118 14.04 -20.62 1.53
C LYS A 118 14.16 -20.99 3.03
N LYS A 119 14.27 -22.29 3.31
CA LYS A 119 14.48 -22.82 4.68
C LYS A 119 15.97 -22.70 5.04
N ILE A 120 16.40 -21.54 5.55
CA ILE A 120 17.79 -21.27 5.97
C ILE A 120 17.77 -20.92 7.46
N LYS A 121 18.75 -21.44 8.22
CA LYS A 121 18.92 -21.09 9.65
C LYS A 121 19.15 -19.58 9.78
N GLY A 122 18.47 -18.92 10.73
CA GLY A 122 18.60 -17.47 10.94
C GLY A 122 17.85 -16.58 9.96
N ILE A 123 17.04 -17.12 9.04
CA ILE A 123 16.29 -16.34 8.04
C ILE A 123 15.41 -15.25 8.66
N SER A 124 14.95 -15.42 9.90
CA SER A 124 14.14 -14.44 10.63
C SER A 124 14.91 -13.13 10.83
N VAL A 125 16.19 -13.21 11.15
CA VAL A 125 17.06 -12.04 11.35
C VAL A 125 17.19 -11.26 10.04
N TYR A 126 17.45 -11.95 8.92
CA TYR A 126 17.50 -11.31 7.59
C TYR A 126 16.19 -10.63 7.23
N ARG A 127 15.04 -11.26 7.50
CA ARG A 127 13.71 -10.66 7.26
C ARG A 127 13.55 -9.36 8.04
N THR A 128 13.96 -9.32 9.30
CA THR A 128 13.89 -8.12 10.15
C THR A 128 14.74 -6.99 9.57
N PHE A 129 16.00 -7.25 9.24
CA PHE A 129 16.88 -6.22 8.67
C PHE A 129 16.40 -5.70 7.31
N ILE A 130 15.90 -6.57 6.44
CA ILE A 130 15.37 -6.19 5.11
C ILE A 130 14.03 -5.45 5.24
N TYR A 131 13.25 -5.71 6.28
CA TYR A 131 12.01 -4.98 6.55
C TYR A 131 12.23 -3.60 7.15
N LEU A 132 13.33 -3.39 7.88
CA LEU A 132 13.64 -2.14 8.59
C LEU A 132 13.54 -0.87 7.73
N PRO A 133 14.05 -0.83 6.48
CA PRO A 133 13.89 0.31 5.60
C PRO A 133 12.44 0.77 5.41
N SER A 134 11.50 -0.16 5.37
CA SER A 134 10.08 0.16 5.19
C SER A 134 9.43 0.77 6.42
N LEU A 135 9.97 0.52 7.61
CA LEU A 135 9.47 1.11 8.86
C LEU A 135 9.94 2.56 9.02
N ILE A 136 11.18 2.86 8.62
CA ILE A 136 11.79 4.18 8.83
C ILE A 136 11.77 5.05 7.56
N GLY A 137 11.50 4.47 6.40
CA GLY A 137 11.72 5.08 5.09
C GLY A 137 10.91 6.35 4.81
N SER A 138 9.75 6.53 5.47
CA SER A 138 8.96 7.76 5.38
C SER A 138 9.42 8.85 6.35
N SER A 139 10.44 8.60 7.16
CA SER A 139 10.93 9.58 8.15
C SER A 139 11.75 10.70 7.51
N ILE A 140 11.70 11.88 8.14
CA ILE A 140 12.52 13.04 7.78
C ILE A 140 14.02 12.69 7.82
N ALA A 141 14.45 11.91 8.81
CA ALA A 141 15.84 11.50 8.97
C ALA A 141 16.37 10.72 7.75
N VAL A 142 15.55 9.80 7.20
CA VAL A 142 15.92 9.06 5.98
C VAL A 142 15.99 10.00 4.77
N ALA A 143 15.07 10.96 4.66
CA ALA A 143 15.10 11.93 3.57
C ALA A 143 16.40 12.79 3.60
N ILE A 144 16.81 13.26 4.78
CA ILE A 144 18.09 13.99 4.96
C ILE A 144 19.29 13.09 4.66
N LEU A 145 19.27 11.84 5.13
CA LEU A 145 20.31 10.88 4.81
C LEU A 145 20.41 10.67 3.29
N TRP A 146 19.27 10.59 2.59
CA TRP A 146 19.23 10.43 1.15
C TRP A 146 19.83 11.62 0.41
N GLN A 147 19.54 12.86 0.88
CA GLN A 147 20.19 14.06 0.35
C GLN A 147 21.71 13.99 0.46
N ASN A 148 22.23 13.52 1.61
CA ASN A 148 23.66 13.37 1.81
C ASN A 148 24.27 12.26 0.95
N ILE A 149 23.58 11.14 0.74
CA ILE A 149 24.05 10.03 -0.11
C ILE A 149 24.16 10.45 -1.58
N PHE A 150 23.13 11.15 -2.09
CA PHE A 150 23.03 11.58 -3.49
C PHE A 150 23.46 13.03 -3.75
N GLY A 151 24.01 13.73 -2.73
CA GLY A 151 24.61 15.05 -2.89
C GLY A 151 25.87 15.01 -3.75
N MET A 152 26.38 16.18 -4.18
CA MET A 152 27.61 16.27 -4.99
C MET A 152 28.80 15.63 -4.29
N ASP A 153 28.98 15.89 -2.99
CA ASP A 153 30.04 15.31 -2.16
C ASP A 153 29.59 14.02 -1.46
N GLY A 154 28.48 13.42 -1.91
CA GLY A 154 27.85 12.28 -1.30
C GLY A 154 28.56 10.96 -1.56
N PHE A 155 28.11 9.92 -0.84
CA PHE A 155 28.69 8.58 -0.92
C PHE A 155 28.71 8.03 -2.35
N ILE A 156 27.61 8.22 -3.13
CA ILE A 156 27.53 7.71 -4.50
C ILE A 156 28.59 8.33 -5.40
N ASN A 157 28.77 9.65 -5.35
CA ASN A 157 29.78 10.32 -6.17
C ASN A 157 31.20 10.00 -5.73
N LYS A 158 31.46 9.84 -4.43
CA LYS A 158 32.76 9.37 -3.94
C LYS A 158 33.09 7.98 -4.44
N PHE A 159 32.09 7.07 -4.45
CA PHE A 159 32.25 5.72 -4.98
C PHE A 159 32.48 5.73 -6.49
N LEU A 160 31.76 6.55 -7.26
CA LEU A 160 31.99 6.74 -8.70
C LEU A 160 33.38 7.30 -8.99
N GLY A 161 33.85 8.27 -8.20
CA GLY A 161 35.19 8.82 -8.31
C GLY A 161 36.29 7.79 -8.11
N MET A 162 36.12 6.80 -7.21
CA MET A 162 37.03 5.67 -7.08
C MET A 162 37.13 4.78 -8.33
N LEU A 163 36.10 4.78 -9.14
CA LEU A 163 36.04 4.07 -10.43
C LEU A 163 36.46 4.93 -11.62
N GLY A 164 36.93 6.18 -11.37
CA GLY A 164 37.31 7.11 -12.42
C GLY A 164 36.13 7.73 -13.19
N ILE A 165 34.91 7.70 -12.61
CA ILE A 165 33.70 8.27 -13.21
C ILE A 165 33.42 9.63 -12.54
N ASP A 166 33.18 10.64 -13.35
CA ASP A 166 32.84 11.99 -12.88
C ASP A 166 31.57 12.00 -12.06
N GLY A 167 31.54 12.80 -11.00
CA GLY A 167 30.38 12.95 -10.14
C GLY A 167 29.19 13.57 -10.88
N VAL A 168 28.00 13.07 -10.57
CA VAL A 168 26.72 13.53 -11.16
C VAL A 168 25.95 14.34 -10.12
N SER A 169 25.35 15.43 -10.56
CA SER A 169 24.39 16.18 -9.72
C SER A 169 23.03 15.48 -9.70
N TRP A 170 22.92 14.42 -8.91
CA TRP A 170 21.75 13.53 -8.89
C TRP A 170 20.43 14.23 -8.55
N ILE A 171 20.45 15.09 -7.52
CA ILE A 171 19.25 15.77 -6.99
C ILE A 171 18.99 17.07 -7.76
N SER A 172 20.05 17.77 -8.17
CA SER A 172 19.94 19.09 -8.81
C SER A 172 19.89 19.03 -10.34
N ASN A 173 19.82 17.84 -10.95
CA ASN A 173 19.66 17.65 -12.37
C ASN A 173 18.22 17.16 -12.68
N PRO A 174 17.47 17.86 -13.56
CA PRO A 174 16.08 17.49 -13.89
C PRO A 174 15.93 16.07 -14.43
N LYS A 175 16.95 15.51 -15.07
CA LYS A 175 16.93 14.17 -15.65
C LYS A 175 17.12 13.05 -14.62
N THR A 176 17.76 13.33 -13.50
CA THR A 176 18.12 12.32 -12.48
C THR A 176 17.33 12.46 -11.18
N ALA A 177 16.84 13.67 -10.87
CA ALA A 177 16.18 13.94 -9.59
C ALA A 177 14.97 13.03 -9.32
N LEU A 178 14.10 12.79 -10.31
CA LEU A 178 13.00 11.85 -10.18
C LEU A 178 13.48 10.41 -9.94
N GLY A 179 14.57 10.01 -10.60
CA GLY A 179 15.18 8.69 -10.44
C GLY A 179 15.65 8.44 -9.01
N THR A 180 16.21 9.45 -8.32
CA THR A 180 16.64 9.30 -6.91
C THR A 180 15.46 9.04 -5.99
N LEU A 181 14.30 9.66 -6.23
CA LEU A 181 13.07 9.40 -5.48
C LEU A 181 12.50 8.01 -5.77
N ILE A 182 12.57 7.54 -7.03
CA ILE A 182 12.16 6.19 -7.42
C ILE A 182 13.01 5.14 -6.71
N ILE A 183 14.34 5.31 -6.66
CA ILE A 183 15.26 4.40 -5.97
C ILE A 183 14.96 4.38 -4.47
N LEU A 184 14.66 5.52 -3.86
CA LEU A 184 14.27 5.58 -2.44
C LEU A 184 13.01 4.75 -2.15
N VAL A 185 11.97 4.90 -2.97
CA VAL A 185 10.72 4.14 -2.81
C VAL A 185 10.93 2.66 -3.12
N ALA A 186 11.76 2.36 -4.11
CA ALA A 186 12.14 0.99 -4.40
C ALA A 186 12.88 0.33 -3.23
N TRP A 187 13.79 1.06 -2.55
CA TRP A 187 14.48 0.57 -1.35
C TRP A 187 13.52 0.27 -0.17
N GLN A 188 12.37 0.94 -0.11
CA GLN A 188 11.32 0.73 0.89
C GLN A 188 10.38 -0.44 0.52
N PHE A 189 10.85 -1.48 -0.11
CA PHE A 189 10.03 -2.61 -0.57
C PHE A 189 9.61 -3.59 0.54
N GLY A 190 10.10 -3.46 1.76
CA GLY A 190 9.98 -4.46 2.82
C GLY A 190 8.53 -4.81 3.20
N SER A 191 7.61 -3.82 3.25
CA SER A 191 6.19 -4.09 3.55
C SER A 191 5.54 -5.00 2.48
N SER A 192 5.76 -4.68 1.21
CA SER A 192 5.29 -5.51 0.10
C SER A 192 5.96 -6.88 0.08
N MET A 193 7.24 -6.97 0.44
CA MET A 193 7.99 -8.23 0.56
C MET A 193 7.39 -9.15 1.61
N VAL A 194 7.00 -8.62 2.78
CA VAL A 194 6.36 -9.44 3.85
C VAL A 194 5.02 -9.99 3.37
N ILE A 195 4.22 -9.18 2.68
CA ILE A 195 2.93 -9.61 2.12
C ILE A 195 3.13 -10.70 1.06
N PHE A 196 4.10 -10.54 0.14
CA PHE A 196 4.46 -11.58 -0.84
C PHE A 196 4.98 -12.85 -0.16
N LEU A 197 5.81 -12.72 0.87
CA LEU A 197 6.34 -13.87 1.61
C LEU A 197 5.21 -14.65 2.31
N ALA A 198 4.20 -13.97 2.83
CA ALA A 198 3.02 -14.61 3.41
C ALA A 198 2.23 -15.38 2.33
N GLY A 199 2.00 -14.77 1.16
CA GLY A 199 1.35 -15.43 0.03
C GLY A 199 2.14 -16.64 -0.51
N LEU A 200 3.46 -16.51 -0.65
CA LEU A 200 4.33 -17.62 -1.10
C LEU A 200 4.26 -18.83 -0.18
N LYS A 201 4.04 -18.64 1.12
CA LYS A 201 3.92 -19.74 2.09
C LYS A 201 2.56 -20.44 2.05
N GLN A 202 1.56 -19.85 1.43
CA GLN A 202 0.23 -20.44 1.29
C GLN A 202 0.13 -21.37 0.08
N ILE A 203 1.08 -21.30 -0.85
CA ILE A 203 1.10 -22.16 -2.03
C ILE A 203 1.45 -23.60 -1.61
N PRO A 204 0.58 -24.61 -1.88
CA PRO A 204 0.83 -25.99 -1.52
C PRO A 204 2.13 -26.52 -2.15
N THR A 205 2.95 -27.23 -1.33
CA THR A 205 4.23 -27.78 -1.79
C THR A 205 4.04 -28.91 -2.81
N GLU A 206 2.92 -29.61 -2.73
CA GLU A 206 2.51 -30.71 -3.60
C GLU A 206 2.48 -30.30 -5.08
N LEU A 207 2.10 -29.04 -5.38
CA LEU A 207 2.11 -28.51 -6.75
C LEU A 207 3.53 -28.45 -7.33
N TYR A 208 4.50 -28.06 -6.50
CA TYR A 208 5.90 -28.00 -6.91
C TYR A 208 6.52 -29.40 -7.06
N GLU A 209 6.13 -30.34 -6.19
CA GLU A 209 6.58 -31.72 -6.23
C GLU A 209 6.05 -32.42 -7.48
N ALA A 210 4.74 -32.34 -7.75
CA ALA A 210 4.11 -32.89 -8.94
C ALA A 210 4.75 -32.33 -10.23
N SER A 211 4.91 -31.00 -10.31
CA SER A 211 5.53 -30.37 -11.49
C SER A 211 7.00 -30.75 -11.67
N SER A 212 7.71 -31.08 -10.57
CA SER A 212 9.10 -31.55 -10.64
C SER A 212 9.18 -32.98 -11.19
N VAL A 213 8.22 -33.85 -10.87
CA VAL A 213 8.08 -35.19 -11.45
C VAL A 213 7.82 -35.09 -12.95
N ASP A 214 7.01 -34.11 -13.40
CA ASP A 214 6.75 -33.81 -14.81
C ASP A 214 7.93 -33.14 -15.54
N GLY A 215 9.08 -32.95 -14.86
CA GLY A 215 10.28 -32.35 -15.44
C GLY A 215 10.23 -30.84 -15.63
N ALA A 216 9.34 -30.12 -14.96
CA ALA A 216 9.24 -28.67 -15.08
C ALA A 216 10.47 -27.96 -14.48
N SER A 217 11.08 -27.05 -15.25
CA SER A 217 12.17 -26.20 -14.77
C SER A 217 11.68 -25.19 -13.69
N LYS A 218 12.59 -24.64 -12.89
CA LYS A 218 12.26 -23.63 -11.87
C LYS A 218 11.58 -22.38 -12.45
N VAL A 219 11.98 -21.97 -13.65
CA VAL A 219 11.34 -20.86 -14.37
C VAL A 219 9.90 -21.21 -14.74
N ARG A 220 9.67 -22.44 -15.25
CA ARG A 220 8.33 -22.91 -15.58
C ARG A 220 7.45 -23.02 -14.34
N GLN A 221 7.97 -23.54 -13.22
CA GLN A 221 7.27 -23.55 -11.93
C GLN A 221 6.89 -22.13 -11.47
N PHE A 222 7.79 -21.17 -11.63
CA PHE A 222 7.52 -19.77 -11.27
C PHE A 222 6.38 -19.17 -12.11
N VAL A 223 6.42 -19.32 -13.43
CA VAL A 223 5.44 -18.72 -14.34
C VAL A 223 4.09 -19.43 -14.27
N SER A 224 4.08 -20.77 -14.15
CA SER A 224 2.84 -21.57 -14.23
C SER A 224 2.19 -21.88 -12.89
N ILE A 225 2.92 -21.79 -11.77
CA ILE A 225 2.39 -22.10 -10.43
C ILE A 225 2.49 -20.87 -9.53
N THR A 226 3.72 -20.36 -9.31
CA THR A 226 3.96 -19.31 -8.32
C THR A 226 3.23 -18.01 -8.67
N LEU A 227 3.41 -17.51 -9.88
CA LEU A 227 2.86 -16.23 -10.31
C LEU A 227 1.33 -16.22 -10.38
N PRO A 228 0.64 -17.24 -10.94
CA PRO A 228 -0.81 -17.31 -10.89
C PRO A 228 -1.37 -17.40 -9.47
N MET A 229 -0.83 -18.30 -8.63
CA MET A 229 -1.27 -18.46 -7.25
C MET A 229 -1.03 -17.21 -6.40
N LEU A 230 0.00 -16.43 -6.73
CA LEU A 230 0.35 -15.20 -6.03
C LEU A 230 -0.39 -13.96 -6.58
N SER A 231 -1.11 -14.10 -7.68
CA SER A 231 -1.75 -12.97 -8.37
C SER A 231 -2.76 -12.19 -7.51
N PRO A 232 -3.56 -12.78 -6.57
CA PRO A 232 -4.40 -12.00 -5.67
C PRO A 232 -3.58 -11.13 -4.71
N VAL A 233 -2.46 -11.64 -4.23
CA VAL A 233 -1.53 -10.93 -3.35
C VAL A 233 -0.81 -9.82 -4.12
N LEU A 234 -0.49 -10.07 -5.39
CA LEU A 234 0.09 -9.06 -6.29
C LEU A 234 -0.90 -7.92 -6.54
N LEU A 235 -2.19 -8.24 -6.81
CA LEU A 235 -3.25 -7.23 -6.97
C LEU A 235 -3.38 -6.36 -5.72
N PHE A 236 -3.43 -6.97 -4.54
CA PHE A 236 -3.52 -6.25 -3.28
C PHE A 236 -2.34 -5.28 -3.08
N ASN A 237 -1.11 -5.77 -3.27
CA ASN A 237 0.08 -4.94 -3.20
C ASN A 237 0.06 -3.82 -4.26
N LEU A 238 -0.32 -4.13 -5.50
CA LEU A 238 -0.38 -3.17 -6.60
C LEU A 238 -1.30 -2.00 -6.25
N VAL A 239 -2.50 -2.27 -5.75
CA VAL A 239 -3.46 -1.24 -5.32
C VAL A 239 -2.88 -0.39 -4.19
N LEU A 240 -2.37 -1.02 -3.12
CA LEU A 240 -1.82 -0.28 -1.97
C LEU A 240 -0.63 0.59 -2.34
N GLN A 241 0.31 0.06 -3.15
CA GLN A 241 1.49 0.83 -3.55
C GLN A 241 1.14 1.94 -4.54
N THR A 242 0.16 1.73 -5.41
CA THR A 242 -0.34 2.77 -6.32
C THR A 242 -0.94 3.93 -5.54
N ILE A 243 -1.86 3.67 -4.61
CA ILE A 243 -2.47 4.70 -3.76
C ILE A 243 -1.38 5.47 -2.98
N GLY A 244 -0.46 4.75 -2.32
CA GLY A 244 0.62 5.39 -1.54
C GLY A 244 1.59 6.22 -2.40
N SER A 245 1.86 5.79 -3.63
CA SER A 245 2.76 6.52 -4.54
C SER A 245 2.12 7.81 -5.07
N PHE A 246 0.80 7.84 -5.31
CA PHE A 246 0.09 9.08 -5.66
C PHE A 246 0.12 10.12 -4.53
N GLN A 247 0.17 9.66 -3.28
CA GLN A 247 0.18 10.50 -2.08
C GLN A 247 1.60 10.83 -1.58
N MET A 248 2.64 10.54 -2.38
CA MET A 248 4.01 10.82 -1.99
C MET A 248 4.24 12.32 -1.83
N PHE A 249 4.61 12.72 -0.61
CA PHE A 249 4.83 14.13 -0.23
C PHE A 249 6.17 14.33 0.48
N THR A 250 6.38 13.69 1.64
CA THR A 250 7.48 13.99 2.57
C THR A 250 8.85 13.93 1.92
N GLN A 251 9.12 12.90 1.14
CA GLN A 251 10.42 12.71 0.49
C GLN A 251 10.65 13.76 -0.61
N ALA A 252 9.63 14.03 -1.44
CA ALA A 252 9.73 15.07 -2.46
C ALA A 252 9.90 16.47 -1.84
N PHE A 253 9.18 16.76 -0.75
CA PHE A 253 9.27 18.02 -0.03
C PHE A 253 10.65 18.26 0.58
N ILE A 254 11.24 17.23 1.22
CA ILE A 254 12.52 17.39 1.94
C ILE A 254 13.69 17.27 0.99
N ILE A 255 13.73 16.27 0.09
CA ILE A 255 14.89 15.94 -0.73
C ILE A 255 15.08 16.94 -1.85
N THR A 256 14.02 17.23 -2.61
CA THR A 256 14.11 18.01 -3.85
C THR A 256 13.36 19.33 -3.78
N LYS A 257 12.43 19.49 -2.82
CA LYS A 257 11.49 20.64 -2.74
C LYS A 257 10.77 20.89 -4.08
N GLY A 258 10.50 19.83 -4.84
CA GLY A 258 9.90 19.91 -6.16
C GLY A 258 10.86 20.23 -7.31
N GLY A 259 12.10 20.61 -6.99
CA GLY A 259 13.13 21.01 -7.99
C GLY A 259 13.89 19.82 -8.61
N PRO A 260 14.83 20.11 -9.50
CA PRO A 260 14.99 21.38 -10.20
C PRO A 260 13.95 21.58 -11.31
N ILE A 261 13.61 22.83 -11.63
CA ILE A 261 12.68 23.20 -12.71
C ILE A 261 11.36 22.39 -12.65
N ASN A 262 10.80 22.23 -11.43
CA ASN A 262 9.59 21.43 -11.15
C ASN A 262 9.66 19.95 -11.59
N SER A 263 10.84 19.38 -11.86
CA SER A 263 10.99 18.00 -12.34
C SER A 263 10.56 16.92 -11.34
N THR A 264 10.41 17.29 -10.08
CA THR A 264 9.91 16.44 -8.99
C THR A 264 8.77 17.09 -8.22
N TYR A 265 8.12 18.11 -8.82
CA TYR A 265 7.02 18.83 -8.19
C TYR A 265 5.74 18.00 -8.27
N MET A 266 5.65 17.02 -7.37
CA MET A 266 4.56 16.05 -7.33
C MET A 266 3.24 16.72 -6.93
N TYR A 267 2.14 16.09 -7.29
CA TYR A 267 0.78 16.59 -7.06
C TYR A 267 0.50 16.89 -5.57
N ALA A 268 0.86 15.97 -4.68
CA ALA A 268 0.67 16.17 -3.24
C ALA A 268 1.48 17.38 -2.71
N LEU A 269 2.67 17.61 -3.28
CA LEU A 269 3.51 18.76 -2.93
C LEU A 269 2.88 20.07 -3.47
N TYR A 270 2.38 20.05 -4.70
CA TYR A 270 1.67 21.19 -5.29
C TYR A 270 0.42 21.56 -4.49
N LEU A 271 -0.39 20.56 -4.10
CA LEU A 271 -1.56 20.75 -3.24
C LEU A 271 -1.18 21.40 -1.91
N TYR A 272 -0.12 20.88 -1.26
CA TYR A 272 0.38 21.45 -0.01
C TYR A 272 0.82 22.91 -0.15
N ASP A 273 1.56 23.24 -1.21
CA ASP A 273 2.01 24.60 -1.50
C ASP A 273 0.83 25.55 -1.68
N ARG A 274 -0.21 25.14 -2.43
CA ARG A 274 -1.44 25.94 -2.60
C ARG A 274 -2.17 26.16 -1.27
N ALA A 275 -2.27 25.11 -0.42
CA ALA A 275 -2.96 25.22 0.86
C ALA A 275 -2.21 26.09 1.86
N PHE A 276 -0.93 25.81 2.07
CA PHE A 276 -0.18 26.32 3.24
C PHE A 276 0.82 27.42 2.91
N SER A 277 1.38 27.46 1.69
CA SER A 277 2.29 28.55 1.28
C SER A 277 1.54 29.73 0.64
N ARG A 278 0.46 29.43 -0.07
CA ARG A 278 -0.33 30.48 -0.76
C ARG A 278 -1.67 30.77 -0.08
N TYR A 279 -2.03 30.01 0.92
CA TYR A 279 -3.27 30.14 1.69
C TYR A 279 -4.55 30.02 0.84
N GLU A 280 -4.49 29.39 -0.33
CA GLU A 280 -5.63 29.15 -1.23
C GLU A 280 -6.34 27.85 -0.83
N MET A 281 -6.97 27.79 0.36
CA MET A 281 -7.56 26.57 0.92
C MET A 281 -8.70 26.00 0.05
N GLY A 282 -9.55 26.87 -0.53
CA GLY A 282 -10.62 26.45 -1.40
C GLY A 282 -10.09 25.75 -2.67
N TYR A 283 -9.05 26.36 -3.27
CA TYR A 283 -8.39 25.78 -4.43
C TYR A 283 -7.67 24.47 -4.12
N ALA A 284 -6.97 24.40 -2.99
CA ALA A 284 -6.29 23.17 -2.54
C ALA A 284 -7.29 22.05 -2.24
N SER A 285 -8.46 22.39 -1.70
CA SER A 285 -9.55 21.43 -1.49
C SER A 285 -10.06 20.87 -2.83
N ALA A 286 -10.21 21.70 -3.86
CA ALA A 286 -10.57 21.23 -5.21
C ALA A 286 -9.49 20.29 -5.79
N LEU A 287 -8.20 20.64 -5.63
CA LEU A 287 -7.10 19.74 -6.00
C LEU A 287 -7.15 18.40 -5.26
N ALA A 288 -7.44 18.40 -3.95
CA ALA A 288 -7.55 17.16 -3.16
C ALA A 288 -8.65 16.22 -3.70
N TRP A 289 -9.81 16.79 -4.06
CA TRP A 289 -10.91 16.02 -4.63
C TRP A 289 -10.60 15.49 -6.05
N ILE A 290 -9.89 16.27 -6.87
CA ILE A 290 -9.40 15.79 -8.17
C ILE A 290 -8.42 14.62 -7.97
N LEU A 291 -7.48 14.72 -7.01
CA LEU A 291 -6.55 13.64 -6.72
C LEU A 291 -7.27 12.36 -6.27
N LEU A 292 -8.29 12.49 -5.43
CA LEU A 292 -9.13 11.37 -5.00
C LEU A 292 -9.81 10.69 -6.20
N VAL A 293 -10.37 11.48 -7.12
CA VAL A 293 -10.99 10.95 -8.35
C VAL A 293 -9.95 10.26 -9.24
N VAL A 294 -8.77 10.86 -9.43
CA VAL A 294 -7.68 10.26 -10.24
C VAL A 294 -7.25 8.91 -9.64
N ILE A 295 -7.00 8.86 -8.32
CA ILE A 295 -6.64 7.61 -7.62
C ILE A 295 -7.79 6.59 -7.75
N GLY A 296 -9.04 7.02 -7.60
CA GLY A 296 -10.22 6.17 -7.75
C GLY A 296 -10.34 5.56 -9.15
N ILE A 297 -10.12 6.36 -10.20
CA ILE A 297 -10.14 5.90 -11.60
C ILE A 297 -9.01 4.88 -11.84
N VAL A 298 -7.78 5.20 -11.43
CA VAL A 298 -6.63 4.29 -11.62
C VAL A 298 -6.86 2.96 -10.86
N THR A 299 -7.36 3.05 -9.64
CA THR A 299 -7.69 1.87 -8.84
C THR A 299 -8.81 1.04 -9.47
N ALA A 300 -9.86 1.68 -9.99
CA ALA A 300 -10.93 1.01 -10.72
C ALA A 300 -10.42 0.32 -11.98
N ILE A 301 -9.49 0.94 -12.74
CA ILE A 301 -8.84 0.32 -13.90
C ILE A 301 -8.04 -0.91 -13.48
N ILE A 302 -7.27 -0.84 -12.38
CA ILE A 302 -6.52 -1.99 -11.85
C ILE A 302 -7.48 -3.14 -11.50
N PHE A 303 -8.59 -2.87 -10.79
CA PHE A 303 -9.59 -3.88 -10.46
C PHE A 303 -10.32 -4.41 -11.71
N ALA A 304 -10.66 -3.57 -12.66
CA ALA A 304 -11.28 -4.03 -13.91
C ALA A 304 -10.35 -4.94 -14.72
N SER A 305 -9.03 -4.67 -14.70
CA SER A 305 -8.04 -5.50 -15.35
C SER A 305 -7.83 -6.84 -14.64
N SER A 306 -8.06 -6.92 -13.33
CA SER A 306 -7.74 -8.10 -12.51
C SER A 306 -8.45 -9.36 -12.98
N ARG A 307 -9.66 -9.23 -13.54
CA ARG A 307 -10.43 -10.35 -14.11
C ARG A 307 -9.69 -11.15 -15.19
N TYR A 308 -8.65 -10.60 -15.82
CA TYR A 308 -7.91 -11.25 -16.89
C TYR A 308 -6.62 -11.95 -16.42
N TRP A 309 -6.10 -11.61 -15.23
CA TRP A 309 -4.79 -12.09 -14.80
C TRP A 309 -4.74 -12.56 -13.34
N VAL A 310 -5.79 -12.28 -12.53
CA VAL A 310 -5.87 -12.76 -11.14
C VAL A 310 -6.58 -14.10 -11.10
N PHE A 311 -5.92 -15.08 -10.51
CA PHE A 311 -6.44 -16.44 -10.33
C PHE A 311 -7.03 -16.58 -8.92
N TYR A 312 -8.32 -16.95 -8.84
CA TYR A 312 -8.99 -17.30 -7.59
C TYR A 312 -9.30 -18.80 -7.59
N GLU A 313 -8.80 -19.52 -6.58
CA GLU A 313 -8.93 -20.97 -6.46
C GLU A 313 -10.38 -21.46 -6.45
N THR A 314 -11.32 -20.61 -5.99
CA THR A 314 -12.76 -20.92 -5.88
C THR A 314 -13.52 -20.84 -7.22
N GLU A 315 -13.03 -20.19 -8.24
CA GLU A 315 -13.70 -20.10 -9.55
C GLU A 315 -13.50 -21.36 -10.40
N GLY A 316 -12.45 -22.13 -10.19
CA GLY A 316 -12.22 -23.42 -10.85
C GLY A 316 -13.21 -24.52 -10.46
N ALA A 317 -13.93 -24.39 -9.36
CA ALA A 317 -14.91 -25.39 -8.90
C ALA A 317 -16.33 -25.18 -9.47
N LYS A 318 -16.64 -24.07 -10.12
CA LYS A 318 -17.96 -23.76 -10.70
C LYS A 318 -18.09 -24.00 -12.21
N GLY A 319 -17.03 -24.47 -12.84
CA GLY A 319 -16.97 -24.70 -14.29
C GLY A 319 -16.86 -26.18 -14.68
N LYS A 320 -17.63 -27.07 -14.02
CA LYS A 320 -17.91 -28.44 -14.52
C LYS A 320 -19.37 -28.80 -14.37
#